data_0f038b551eaca4c0e4bcc294e5b517f4
#
_entry.id   0f038b551eaca4c0e4bcc294e5b517f4
#
_cell.length_a   1.000
_cell.length_b   1.000
_cell.length_c   1.000
_cell.angle_alpha   90.00
_cell.angle_beta   90.00
_cell.angle_gamma   90.00
#
_symmetry.space_group_name_H-M   'P 1'
#
loop_
_entity.id
_entity.type
_entity.pdbx_description
1 polymer ?
#
loop_
_entity_poly.entity_id
_entity_poly.type
_entity_poly.pdbx_seq_one_letter_code
_entity_poly.pdbx_strand_id
1 'polypeptide(L)'
;MSDRAMSPALLFGFVAAYFGALLVVAWWTSRRAVEADFFVGGRSSHWALVAFGMVGTSLSGVTFISVPGAVGASGFGYLQIVIGHLLGYAVIAGVLLPLYYRLQLSSIYQSLATRFGPRSQRTGAGFFIASRTLGATARLYLVVRILHDMVLAPMGLPFWLTAAVILLMILLYTVEGGVKTIVWTDTLQTAGMLAGLLLCVAMLLAALDLTPAAAIARLAETGLSRVWGQDPMASGFWAKQLLAGAFIAIAMTGLDQEMMQKNISVRTLRGAQQNMLALALIMQVVVLLFLLLGGLLQLFALQHGLAARGDALFPAVVTGYLPAAVQLVFVLALISALFPSADGALTALTASTCIDLLDLQQRGDARSRKRIRRAVHLGFAALFMALVLVFRWIDDRSMIGLILKIAGYTYGPLLGLFAFGLLTRRAASDAAVPWIALAAPLLCGLVDFNQRALFGRYEIGLELLLLNGAITFALLWLASRPGDQGFAPNPGSMRTSAVARNEGSVATQTQTKKPR
;
A
#
# COMPACT_ATOMS: atom_id res chain seq x y z
N MET A 1 39.40 -0.73 -9.85
CA MET A 1 37.97 -0.50 -9.57
C MET A 1 37.02 -1.56 -10.19
N SER A 2 37.47 -2.39 -11.15
CA SER A 2 36.60 -3.36 -11.85
C SER A 2 36.24 -4.64 -11.05
N ASP A 3 36.99 -5.00 -10.02
CA ASP A 3 36.77 -6.25 -9.25
C ASP A 3 35.71 -6.17 -8.15
N ARG A 4 35.08 -5.01 -7.93
CA ARG A 4 34.09 -4.79 -6.85
C ARG A 4 32.64 -4.91 -7.29
N ALA A 5 32.34 -4.83 -8.58
CA ALA A 5 30.97 -4.88 -9.09
C ALA A 5 30.63 -6.28 -9.61
N MET A 6 29.44 -6.79 -9.21
CA MET A 6 28.91 -8.05 -9.76
C MET A 6 28.56 -7.86 -11.24
N SER A 7 28.83 -8.85 -12.08
CA SER A 7 28.42 -8.75 -13.48
C SER A 7 26.89 -8.65 -13.61
N PRO A 8 26.35 -7.79 -14.49
CA PRO A 8 24.91 -7.63 -14.66
C PRO A 8 24.19 -8.93 -15.01
N ALA A 9 24.85 -9.82 -15.79
CA ALA A 9 24.32 -11.13 -16.14
C ALA A 9 24.17 -12.05 -14.92
N LEU A 10 25.12 -12.00 -13.97
CA LEU A 10 25.06 -12.79 -12.74
C LEU A 10 23.96 -12.25 -11.81
N LEU A 11 23.85 -10.92 -11.67
CA LEU A 11 22.73 -10.29 -10.93
C LEU A 11 21.39 -10.70 -11.53
N PHE A 12 21.25 -10.67 -12.85
CA PHE A 12 20.03 -11.12 -13.54
C PHE A 12 19.73 -12.59 -13.26
N GLY A 13 20.75 -13.46 -13.25
CA GLY A 13 20.61 -14.88 -12.90
C GLY A 13 20.05 -15.10 -11.49
N PHE A 14 20.54 -14.36 -10.48
CA PHE A 14 20.01 -14.41 -9.12
C PHE A 14 18.57 -13.88 -9.02
N VAL A 15 18.26 -12.80 -9.73
CA VAL A 15 16.88 -12.27 -9.82
C VAL A 15 15.94 -13.31 -10.43
N ALA A 16 16.35 -13.97 -11.51
CA ALA A 16 15.56 -15.02 -12.15
C ALA A 16 15.37 -16.24 -11.24
N ALA A 17 16.41 -16.66 -10.50
CA ALA A 17 16.33 -17.74 -9.53
C ALA A 17 15.39 -17.42 -8.36
N TYR A 18 15.49 -16.21 -7.81
CA TYR A 18 14.59 -15.72 -6.76
C TYR A 18 13.12 -15.72 -7.25
N PHE A 19 12.90 -15.22 -8.46
CA PHE A 19 11.58 -15.23 -9.05
C PHE A 19 11.06 -16.66 -9.30
N GLY A 20 11.92 -17.57 -9.74
CA GLY A 20 11.59 -18.98 -9.87
C GLY A 20 11.10 -19.58 -8.55
N ALA A 21 11.75 -19.23 -7.43
CA ALA A 21 11.31 -19.64 -6.09
C ALA A 21 9.90 -19.09 -5.75
N LEU A 22 9.63 -17.82 -6.07
CA LEU A 22 8.29 -17.22 -5.89
C LEU A 22 7.22 -17.94 -6.72
N LEU A 23 7.52 -18.30 -7.98
CA LEU A 23 6.59 -19.07 -8.83
C LEU A 23 6.30 -20.45 -8.25
N VAL A 24 7.29 -21.13 -7.67
CA VAL A 24 7.09 -22.43 -7.00
C VAL A 24 6.16 -22.28 -5.81
N VAL A 25 6.36 -21.25 -4.96
CA VAL A 25 5.48 -20.97 -3.83
C VAL A 25 4.07 -20.64 -4.31
N ALA A 26 3.93 -19.78 -5.31
CA ALA A 26 2.64 -19.41 -5.88
C ALA A 26 1.90 -20.62 -6.46
N TRP A 27 2.59 -21.47 -7.22
CA TRP A 27 2.01 -22.69 -7.76
C TRP A 27 1.58 -23.67 -6.66
N TRP A 28 2.38 -23.84 -5.62
CA TRP A 28 2.04 -24.71 -4.50
C TRP A 28 0.81 -24.24 -3.73
N THR A 29 0.69 -22.93 -3.51
CA THR A 29 -0.43 -22.32 -2.76
C THR A 29 -1.72 -22.22 -3.58
N SER A 30 -1.61 -22.05 -4.92
CA SER A 30 -2.76 -21.89 -5.82
C SER A 30 -3.42 -23.20 -6.25
N ARG A 31 -2.77 -24.37 -6.08
CA ARG A 31 -3.24 -25.69 -6.53
C ARG A 31 -4.65 -26.07 -6.09
N ARG A 32 -5.14 -25.53 -4.95
CA ARG A 32 -6.45 -25.79 -4.36
C ARG A 32 -7.31 -24.55 -4.23
N ALA A 33 -6.95 -23.46 -4.93
CA ALA A 33 -7.69 -22.22 -4.85
C ALA A 33 -9.02 -22.31 -5.61
N VAL A 34 -10.12 -21.92 -4.95
CA VAL A 34 -11.45 -21.78 -5.56
C VAL A 34 -11.67 -20.31 -5.94
N GLU A 35 -12.61 -20.04 -6.86
CA GLU A 35 -12.90 -18.67 -7.31
C GLU A 35 -13.24 -17.71 -6.16
N ALA A 36 -13.89 -18.21 -5.10
CA ALA A 36 -14.18 -17.46 -3.88
C ALA A 36 -12.91 -17.03 -3.12
N ASP A 37 -11.82 -17.79 -3.22
CA ASP A 37 -10.55 -17.49 -2.55
C ASP A 37 -9.83 -16.29 -3.21
N PHE A 38 -10.17 -15.99 -4.46
CA PHE A 38 -9.57 -14.86 -5.18
C PHE A 38 -9.89 -13.52 -4.51
N PHE A 39 -11.13 -13.35 -4.02
CA PHE A 39 -11.59 -12.05 -3.50
C PHE A 39 -11.33 -11.87 -1.99
N VAL A 40 -11.52 -12.93 -1.17
CA VAL A 40 -11.45 -12.82 0.30
C VAL A 40 -10.63 -13.93 0.96
N GLY A 41 -9.87 -14.72 0.20
CA GLY A 41 -8.99 -15.78 0.72
C GLY A 41 -9.72 -16.86 1.55
N GLY A 42 -11.03 -17.08 1.27
CA GLY A 42 -11.86 -18.04 2.03
C GLY A 42 -12.06 -17.67 3.50
N ARG A 43 -11.65 -16.49 3.97
CA ARG A 43 -11.66 -16.05 5.39
C ARG A 43 -11.03 -17.06 6.34
N SER A 44 -9.91 -17.66 5.94
CA SER A 44 -9.24 -18.71 6.70
C SER A 44 -7.80 -18.37 7.11
N SER A 45 -7.34 -17.16 6.77
CA SER A 45 -5.96 -16.72 7.00
C SER A 45 -5.67 -16.55 8.49
N HIS A 46 -4.48 -16.97 8.91
CA HIS A 46 -4.01 -16.75 10.28
C HIS A 46 -3.55 -15.29 10.43
N TRP A 47 -3.99 -14.62 11.49
CA TRP A 47 -3.76 -13.19 11.69
C TRP A 47 -2.29 -12.77 11.69
N ALA A 48 -1.39 -13.59 12.29
CA ALA A 48 0.03 -13.25 12.35
C ALA A 48 0.72 -13.31 10.98
N LEU A 49 0.32 -14.28 10.12
CA LEU A 49 0.81 -14.39 8.75
C LEU A 49 0.37 -13.17 7.92
N VAL A 50 -0.89 -12.76 8.09
CA VAL A 50 -1.45 -11.58 7.42
C VAL A 50 -0.75 -10.30 7.92
N ALA A 51 -0.52 -10.17 9.24
CA ALA A 51 0.20 -9.02 9.81
C ALA A 51 1.59 -8.88 9.20
N PHE A 52 2.34 -9.97 9.15
CA PHE A 52 3.70 -9.97 8.62
C PHE A 52 3.72 -9.68 7.10
N GLY A 53 2.83 -10.30 6.31
CA GLY A 53 2.69 -10.00 4.87
C GLY A 53 2.26 -8.55 4.61
N MET A 54 1.34 -7.99 5.43
CA MET A 54 0.91 -6.60 5.32
C MET A 54 2.03 -5.59 5.63
N VAL A 55 3.06 -5.95 6.40
CA VAL A 55 4.27 -5.12 6.55
C VAL A 55 4.91 -4.88 5.18
N GLY A 56 5.14 -5.93 4.38
CA GLY A 56 5.71 -5.79 3.04
C GLY A 56 4.83 -4.98 2.09
N THR A 57 3.50 -5.15 2.17
CA THR A 57 2.56 -4.34 1.37
C THR A 57 2.58 -2.87 1.76
N SER A 58 2.72 -2.56 3.06
CA SER A 58 2.80 -1.18 3.56
C SER A 58 4.16 -0.55 3.29
N LEU A 59 5.25 -1.34 3.39
CA LEU A 59 6.63 -0.94 3.14
C LEU A 59 7.00 -1.33 1.70
N SER A 60 6.62 -0.51 0.75
CA SER A 60 6.94 -0.74 -0.66
C SER A 60 8.41 -0.49 -1.00
N GLY A 61 8.82 -0.84 -2.23
CA GLY A 61 10.15 -0.48 -2.75
C GLY A 61 10.47 1.01 -2.68
N VAL A 62 9.44 1.89 -2.73
CA VAL A 62 9.63 3.32 -2.47
C VAL A 62 10.05 3.58 -1.03
N THR A 63 9.45 2.90 -0.05
CA THR A 63 9.87 3.03 1.35
C THR A 63 11.33 2.59 1.51
N PHE A 64 11.72 1.50 0.85
CA PHE A 64 13.09 0.97 0.89
C PHE A 64 14.14 1.97 0.39
N ILE A 65 13.79 2.82 -0.57
CA ILE A 65 14.69 3.80 -1.19
C ILE A 65 14.48 5.22 -0.62
N SER A 66 13.23 5.69 -0.62
CA SER A 66 12.94 7.11 -0.37
C SER A 66 12.94 7.48 1.12
N VAL A 67 12.60 6.55 2.03
CA VAL A 67 12.68 6.86 3.47
C VAL A 67 14.12 7.06 3.91
N PRO A 68 15.09 6.17 3.57
CA PRO A 68 16.49 6.45 3.79
C PRO A 68 16.99 7.71 3.04
N GLY A 69 16.56 7.90 1.80
CA GLY A 69 16.94 9.06 0.98
C GLY A 69 16.51 10.41 1.57
N ALA A 70 15.36 10.47 2.25
CA ALA A 70 14.82 11.68 2.84
C ALA A 70 15.59 12.17 4.08
N VAL A 71 16.39 11.31 4.73
CA VAL A 71 17.09 11.65 5.99
C VAL A 71 18.02 12.84 5.83
N GLY A 72 18.66 12.99 4.66
CA GLY A 72 19.54 14.15 4.41
C GLY A 72 18.82 15.49 4.43
N ALA A 73 17.55 15.54 4.09
CA ALA A 73 16.76 16.77 4.04
C ALA A 73 15.94 17.01 5.34
N SER A 74 15.43 15.95 5.95
CA SER A 74 14.45 16.05 7.05
C SER A 74 14.86 15.34 8.35
N GLY A 75 16.07 14.79 8.40
CA GLY A 75 16.47 13.94 9.53
C GLY A 75 15.53 12.73 9.65
N PHE A 76 15.19 12.39 10.89
CA PHE A 76 14.22 11.32 11.18
C PHE A 76 12.77 11.83 11.18
N GLY A 77 12.47 12.96 10.51
CA GLY A 77 11.16 13.60 10.49
C GLY A 77 10.01 12.69 10.00
N TYR A 78 10.28 11.72 9.11
CA TYR A 78 9.28 10.75 8.67
C TYR A 78 8.70 9.89 9.82
N LEU A 79 9.45 9.74 10.92
CA LEU A 79 8.96 9.01 12.10
C LEU A 79 7.72 9.67 12.73
N GLN A 80 7.57 10.99 12.64
CA GLN A 80 6.38 11.70 13.13
C GLN A 80 5.10 11.17 12.48
N ILE A 81 5.14 10.97 11.14
CA ILE A 81 4.01 10.42 10.37
C ILE A 81 3.68 9.01 10.86
N VAL A 82 4.71 8.19 11.06
CA VAL A 82 4.55 6.78 11.44
C VAL A 82 4.05 6.64 12.88
N ILE A 83 4.47 7.53 13.79
CA ILE A 83 3.86 7.63 15.13
C ILE A 83 2.38 8.01 15.01
N GLY A 84 2.02 8.94 14.13
CA GLY A 84 0.63 9.27 13.82
C GLY A 84 -0.18 8.07 13.34
N HIS A 85 0.43 7.17 12.55
CA HIS A 85 -0.23 5.94 12.10
C HIS A 85 -0.77 5.09 13.24
N LEU A 86 -0.17 5.10 14.45
CA LEU A 86 -0.68 4.34 15.61
C LEU A 86 -2.13 4.70 15.94
N LEU A 87 -2.43 6.01 15.94
CA LEU A 87 -3.81 6.48 16.16
C LEU A 87 -4.73 6.04 15.02
N GLY A 88 -4.28 6.14 13.78
CA GLY A 88 -5.05 5.69 12.61
C GLY A 88 -5.36 4.20 12.67
N TYR A 89 -4.38 3.37 12.98
CA TYR A 89 -4.57 1.92 13.12
C TYR A 89 -5.50 1.55 14.29
N ALA A 90 -5.47 2.32 15.38
CA ALA A 90 -6.42 2.15 16.48
C ALA A 90 -7.87 2.42 16.02
N VAL A 91 -8.09 3.48 15.23
CA VAL A 91 -9.40 3.79 14.63
C VAL A 91 -9.83 2.67 13.66
N ILE A 92 -8.94 2.17 12.82
CA ILE A 92 -9.25 1.06 11.91
C ILE A 92 -9.67 -0.18 12.71
N ALA A 93 -8.89 -0.55 13.74
CA ALA A 93 -9.17 -1.72 14.57
C ALA A 93 -10.47 -1.58 15.37
N GLY A 94 -10.75 -0.38 15.92
CA GLY A 94 -11.91 -0.15 16.80
C GLY A 94 -13.20 0.23 16.09
N VAL A 95 -13.13 0.82 14.88
CA VAL A 95 -14.30 1.36 14.17
C VAL A 95 -14.53 0.66 12.83
N LEU A 96 -13.54 0.66 11.94
CA LEU A 96 -13.74 0.18 10.57
C LEU A 96 -13.84 -1.35 10.49
N LEU A 97 -12.96 -2.08 11.16
CA LEU A 97 -13.01 -3.55 11.14
C LEU A 97 -14.31 -4.10 11.75
N PRO A 98 -14.82 -3.62 12.91
CA PRO A 98 -16.15 -4.02 13.39
C PRO A 98 -17.27 -3.77 12.38
N LEU A 99 -17.25 -2.64 11.67
CA LEU A 99 -18.21 -2.34 10.61
C LEU A 99 -18.14 -3.36 9.48
N TYR A 100 -16.94 -3.62 8.94
CA TYR A 100 -16.73 -4.51 7.80
C TYR A 100 -17.08 -5.96 8.13
N TYR A 101 -16.74 -6.43 9.33
CA TYR A 101 -17.10 -7.78 9.80
C TYR A 101 -18.60 -7.92 10.05
N ARG A 102 -19.27 -6.88 10.61
CA ARG A 102 -20.73 -6.87 10.80
C ARG A 102 -21.48 -6.94 9.49
N LEU A 103 -21.02 -6.22 8.48
CA LEU A 103 -21.67 -6.16 7.16
C LEU A 103 -21.26 -7.32 6.23
N GLN A 104 -20.31 -8.20 6.65
CA GLN A 104 -19.82 -9.35 5.86
C GLN A 104 -19.40 -8.98 4.43
N LEU A 105 -18.69 -7.88 4.26
CA LEU A 105 -18.35 -7.29 2.98
C LEU A 105 -17.35 -8.16 2.20
N SER A 106 -17.46 -8.15 0.87
CA SER A 106 -16.43 -8.62 -0.07
C SER A 106 -15.60 -7.47 -0.63
N SER A 107 -16.21 -6.28 -0.74
CA SER A 107 -15.55 -5.00 -0.99
C SER A 107 -15.98 -4.00 0.07
N ILE A 108 -15.04 -3.20 0.58
CA ILE A 108 -15.35 -2.18 1.60
C ILE A 108 -16.30 -1.10 1.05
N TYR A 109 -16.31 -0.86 -0.26
CA TYR A 109 -17.17 0.14 -0.91
C TYR A 109 -18.65 -0.28 -0.96
N GLN A 110 -18.95 -1.58 -0.79
CA GLN A 110 -20.33 -2.04 -0.60
C GLN A 110 -20.98 -1.42 0.64
N SER A 111 -20.20 -1.00 1.65
CA SER A 111 -20.72 -0.24 2.79
C SER A 111 -21.31 1.11 2.37
N LEU A 112 -20.74 1.76 1.35
CA LEU A 112 -21.31 3.01 0.82
C LEU A 112 -22.65 2.77 0.10
N ALA A 113 -22.81 1.61 -0.56
CA ALA A 113 -24.09 1.24 -1.14
C ALA A 113 -25.18 1.11 -0.07
N THR A 114 -24.87 0.46 1.06
CA THR A 114 -25.83 0.29 2.17
C THR A 114 -26.16 1.60 2.87
N ARG A 115 -25.26 2.58 2.83
CA ARG A 115 -25.41 3.87 3.51
C ARG A 115 -26.03 4.95 2.64
N PHE A 116 -25.67 5.04 1.38
CA PHE A 116 -26.05 6.11 0.46
C PHE A 116 -26.75 5.61 -0.80
N GLY A 117 -26.24 4.52 -1.40
CA GLY A 117 -26.75 3.94 -2.63
C GLY A 117 -25.65 3.50 -3.61
N PRO A 118 -26.04 2.89 -4.75
CA PRO A 118 -25.11 2.27 -5.68
C PRO A 118 -24.18 3.26 -6.41
N ARG A 119 -24.60 4.52 -6.61
CA ARG A 119 -23.74 5.55 -7.21
C ARG A 119 -22.57 5.90 -6.28
N SER A 120 -22.84 5.98 -4.98
CA SER A 120 -21.83 6.22 -3.95
C SER A 120 -20.81 5.09 -3.86
N GLN A 121 -21.25 3.81 -3.98
CA GLN A 121 -20.35 2.67 -4.08
C GLN A 121 -19.40 2.79 -5.28
N ARG A 122 -19.96 3.04 -6.48
CA ARG A 122 -19.18 3.21 -7.70
C ARG A 122 -18.24 4.39 -7.63
N THR A 123 -18.64 5.49 -6.99
CA THR A 123 -17.79 6.67 -6.77
C THR A 123 -16.62 6.32 -5.86
N GLY A 124 -16.86 5.67 -4.72
CA GLY A 124 -15.81 5.23 -3.81
C GLY A 124 -14.83 4.28 -4.48
N ALA A 125 -15.33 3.26 -5.19
CA ALA A 125 -14.51 2.35 -5.98
C ALA A 125 -13.70 3.07 -7.07
N GLY A 126 -14.29 4.04 -7.77
CA GLY A 126 -13.62 4.84 -8.79
C GLY A 126 -12.45 5.66 -8.23
N PHE A 127 -12.63 6.32 -7.09
CA PHE A 127 -11.55 7.04 -6.42
C PHE A 127 -10.45 6.11 -5.93
N PHE A 128 -10.78 4.95 -5.37
CA PHE A 128 -9.80 3.92 -5.04
C PHE A 128 -9.02 3.46 -6.27
N ILE A 129 -9.73 3.12 -7.35
CA ILE A 129 -9.10 2.64 -8.59
C ILE A 129 -8.12 3.70 -9.13
N ALA A 130 -8.53 4.95 -9.21
CA ALA A 130 -7.67 6.05 -9.66
C ALA A 130 -6.45 6.22 -8.73
N SER A 131 -6.69 6.32 -7.42
CA SER A 131 -5.64 6.49 -6.42
C SER A 131 -4.64 5.35 -6.42
N ARG A 132 -5.15 4.11 -6.38
CA ARG A 132 -4.31 2.93 -6.28
C ARG A 132 -3.53 2.68 -7.57
N THR A 133 -4.12 2.93 -8.73
CA THR A 133 -3.44 2.85 -10.02
C THR A 133 -2.26 3.82 -10.07
N LEU A 134 -2.47 5.09 -9.78
CA LEU A 134 -1.39 6.10 -9.78
C LEU A 134 -0.33 5.80 -8.72
N GLY A 135 -0.75 5.49 -7.49
CA GLY A 135 0.18 5.20 -6.40
C GLY A 135 0.99 3.92 -6.60
N ALA A 136 0.39 2.85 -7.13
CA ALA A 136 1.10 1.60 -7.39
C ALA A 136 2.06 1.73 -8.57
N THR A 137 1.67 2.42 -9.64
CA THR A 137 2.54 2.64 -10.81
C THR A 137 3.71 3.56 -10.51
N ALA A 138 3.55 4.58 -9.66
CA ALA A 138 4.64 5.42 -9.19
C ALA A 138 5.68 4.62 -8.39
N ARG A 139 5.21 3.71 -7.52
CA ARG A 139 6.07 2.78 -6.77
C ARG A 139 6.79 1.79 -7.68
N LEU A 140 6.07 1.23 -8.64
CA LEU A 140 6.62 0.31 -9.63
C LEU A 140 7.70 1.01 -10.47
N TYR A 141 7.45 2.25 -10.93
CA TYR A 141 8.38 3.03 -11.72
C TYR A 141 9.74 3.20 -11.01
N LEU A 142 9.75 3.62 -9.74
CA LEU A 142 11.00 3.84 -9.01
C LEU A 142 11.86 2.57 -8.98
N VAL A 143 11.27 1.43 -8.68
CA VAL A 143 12.00 0.17 -8.59
C VAL A 143 12.43 -0.33 -9.98
N VAL A 144 11.56 -0.21 -10.98
CA VAL A 144 11.90 -0.54 -12.38
C VAL A 144 13.10 0.30 -12.84
N ARG A 145 13.12 1.61 -12.52
CA ARG A 145 14.23 2.52 -12.85
C ARG A 145 15.54 2.04 -12.23
N ILE A 146 15.54 1.76 -10.92
CA ILE A 146 16.76 1.32 -10.22
C ILE A 146 17.26 -0.03 -10.76
N LEU A 147 16.35 -1.00 -10.95
CA LEU A 147 16.71 -2.30 -11.52
C LEU A 147 17.19 -2.19 -12.97
N HIS A 148 16.60 -1.29 -13.74
CA HIS A 148 17.06 -1.00 -15.09
C HIS A 148 18.51 -0.48 -15.07
N ASP A 149 18.75 0.58 -14.29
CA ASP A 149 20.06 1.25 -14.22
C ASP A 149 21.15 0.31 -13.71
N MET A 150 20.84 -0.59 -12.75
CA MET A 150 21.81 -1.52 -12.16
C MET A 150 22.03 -2.81 -12.97
N VAL A 151 21.01 -3.32 -13.66
CA VAL A 151 21.04 -4.68 -14.24
C VAL A 151 20.93 -4.65 -15.76
N LEU A 152 19.86 -4.06 -16.32
CA LEU A 152 19.54 -4.21 -17.73
C LEU A 152 20.15 -3.12 -18.64
N ALA A 153 20.31 -1.90 -18.14
CA ALA A 153 20.97 -0.82 -18.91
C ALA A 153 22.45 -1.14 -19.23
N PRO A 154 23.26 -1.69 -18.29
CA PRO A 154 24.62 -2.14 -18.61
C PRO A 154 24.68 -3.29 -19.63
N MET A 155 23.56 -4.03 -19.81
CA MET A 155 23.41 -5.07 -20.84
C MET A 155 22.92 -4.51 -22.20
N GLY A 156 22.72 -3.19 -22.31
CA GLY A 156 22.22 -2.54 -23.53
C GLY A 156 20.72 -2.70 -23.78
N LEU A 157 19.94 -3.15 -22.77
CA LEU A 157 18.51 -3.40 -22.91
C LEU A 157 17.69 -2.12 -22.65
N PRO A 158 16.59 -1.88 -23.38
CA PRO A 158 15.79 -0.66 -23.22
C PRO A 158 14.91 -0.72 -21.96
N PHE A 159 14.57 0.46 -21.40
CA PHE A 159 13.77 0.61 -20.19
C PHE A 159 12.41 -0.08 -20.24
N TRP A 160 11.71 0.03 -21.37
CA TRP A 160 10.40 -0.61 -21.53
C TRP A 160 10.46 -2.14 -21.37
N LEU A 161 11.57 -2.77 -21.76
CA LEU A 161 11.76 -4.21 -21.59
C LEU A 161 11.89 -4.60 -20.12
N THR A 162 12.60 -3.79 -19.31
CA THR A 162 12.67 -3.98 -17.85
C THR A 162 11.27 -3.94 -17.24
N ALA A 163 10.49 -2.92 -17.58
CA ALA A 163 9.10 -2.79 -17.10
C ALA A 163 8.25 -3.98 -17.53
N ALA A 164 8.35 -4.42 -18.79
CA ALA A 164 7.61 -5.56 -19.33
C ALA A 164 7.98 -6.87 -18.61
N VAL A 165 9.27 -7.13 -18.38
CA VAL A 165 9.74 -8.33 -17.69
C VAL A 165 9.19 -8.36 -16.25
N ILE A 166 9.31 -7.26 -15.50
CA ILE A 166 8.82 -7.19 -14.13
C ILE A 166 7.29 -7.37 -14.07
N LEU A 167 6.54 -6.72 -14.95
CA LEU A 167 5.08 -6.88 -15.02
C LEU A 167 4.68 -8.29 -15.41
N LEU A 168 5.39 -8.91 -16.36
CA LEU A 168 5.15 -10.30 -16.72
C LEU A 168 5.39 -11.22 -15.52
N MET A 169 6.46 -11.00 -14.77
CA MET A 169 6.76 -11.76 -13.55
C MET A 169 5.60 -11.65 -12.55
N ILE A 170 5.06 -10.46 -12.30
CA ILE A 170 3.91 -10.24 -11.41
C ILE A 170 2.67 -10.98 -11.95
N LEU A 171 2.37 -10.86 -13.26
CA LEU A 171 1.22 -11.49 -13.88
C LEU A 171 1.24 -13.01 -13.76
N LEU A 172 2.40 -13.65 -13.92
CA LEU A 172 2.53 -15.10 -13.93
C LEU A 172 2.00 -15.78 -12.67
N TYR A 173 2.07 -15.12 -11.50
CA TYR A 173 1.55 -15.72 -10.26
C TYR A 173 0.26 -15.08 -9.74
N THR A 174 -0.12 -13.87 -10.21
CA THR A 174 -1.31 -13.17 -9.69
C THR A 174 -2.59 -13.52 -10.44
N VAL A 175 -2.53 -13.86 -11.73
CA VAL A 175 -3.71 -14.11 -12.57
C VAL A 175 -4.63 -15.20 -12.00
N GLU A 176 -4.08 -16.24 -11.39
CA GLU A 176 -4.83 -17.36 -10.80
C GLU A 176 -4.78 -17.41 -9.27
N GLY A 177 -3.76 -16.81 -8.64
CA GLY A 177 -3.44 -17.03 -7.23
C GLY A 177 -4.41 -16.42 -6.23
N GLY A 178 -4.95 -15.24 -6.51
CA GLY A 178 -5.84 -14.52 -5.59
C GLY A 178 -5.21 -14.17 -4.23
N VAL A 179 -6.02 -13.69 -3.29
CA VAL A 179 -5.57 -13.18 -1.96
C VAL A 179 -4.82 -14.23 -1.14
N LYS A 180 -5.23 -15.50 -1.19
CA LYS A 180 -4.58 -16.56 -0.40
C LYS A 180 -3.12 -16.78 -0.81
N THR A 181 -2.84 -16.79 -2.12
CA THR A 181 -1.47 -16.91 -2.64
C THR A 181 -0.64 -15.69 -2.28
N ILE A 182 -1.21 -14.48 -2.44
CA ILE A 182 -0.54 -13.22 -2.13
C ILE A 182 -0.11 -13.17 -0.66
N VAL A 183 -0.93 -13.59 0.30
CA VAL A 183 -0.54 -13.62 1.72
C VAL A 183 0.74 -14.45 1.96
N TRP A 184 0.92 -15.58 1.27
CA TRP A 184 2.12 -16.40 1.39
C TRP A 184 3.34 -15.80 0.68
N THR A 185 3.16 -15.32 -0.55
CA THR A 185 4.24 -14.67 -1.30
C THR A 185 4.70 -13.39 -0.59
N ASP A 186 3.77 -12.58 -0.10
CA ASP A 186 4.09 -11.37 0.67
C ASP A 186 4.88 -11.68 1.95
N THR A 187 4.55 -12.78 2.63
CA THR A 187 5.29 -13.20 3.82
C THR A 187 6.76 -13.49 3.50
N LEU A 188 7.02 -14.26 2.43
CA LEU A 188 8.37 -14.57 1.99
C LEU A 188 9.13 -13.31 1.54
N GLN A 189 8.45 -12.45 0.79
CA GLN A 189 9.01 -11.19 0.28
C GLN A 189 9.29 -10.19 1.42
N THR A 190 8.40 -10.10 2.41
CA THR A 190 8.64 -9.28 3.61
C THR A 190 9.87 -9.78 4.37
N ALA A 191 10.02 -11.09 4.53
CA ALA A 191 11.21 -11.66 5.17
C ALA A 191 12.50 -11.31 4.38
N GLY A 192 12.47 -11.43 3.05
CA GLY A 192 13.59 -11.06 2.18
C GLY A 192 13.94 -9.57 2.27
N MET A 193 12.94 -8.69 2.25
CA MET A 193 13.13 -7.24 2.41
C MET A 193 13.76 -6.88 3.77
N LEU A 194 13.24 -7.45 4.87
CA LEU A 194 13.74 -7.16 6.21
C LEU A 194 15.14 -7.72 6.44
N ALA A 195 15.44 -8.93 5.94
CA ALA A 195 16.78 -9.49 5.97
C ALA A 195 17.77 -8.60 5.19
N GLY A 196 17.38 -8.15 4.00
CA GLY A 196 18.18 -7.23 3.23
C GLY A 196 18.40 -5.87 3.90
N LEU A 197 17.37 -5.31 4.54
CA LEU A 197 17.51 -4.09 5.34
C LEU A 197 18.54 -4.25 6.46
N LEU A 198 18.43 -5.32 7.25
CA LEU A 198 19.36 -5.59 8.35
C LEU A 198 20.79 -5.81 7.86
N LEU A 199 20.96 -6.56 6.76
CA LEU A 199 22.27 -6.77 6.16
C LEU A 199 22.88 -5.46 5.63
N CYS A 200 22.11 -4.61 4.96
CA CYS A 200 22.58 -3.30 4.51
C CYS A 200 23.01 -2.40 5.68
N VAL A 201 22.25 -2.38 6.78
CA VAL A 201 22.63 -1.65 8.01
C VAL A 201 23.94 -2.19 8.57
N ALA A 202 24.07 -3.51 8.72
CA ALA A 202 25.28 -4.14 9.25
C ALA A 202 26.51 -3.85 8.38
N MET A 203 26.37 -3.93 7.05
CA MET A 203 27.46 -3.68 6.12
C MET A 203 27.90 -2.20 6.10
N LEU A 204 26.95 -1.26 6.24
CA LEU A 204 27.28 0.17 6.35
C LEU A 204 27.95 0.50 7.68
N LEU A 205 27.53 -0.09 8.79
CA LEU A 205 28.22 0.03 10.07
C LEU A 205 29.67 -0.45 9.98
N ALA A 206 29.89 -1.61 9.36
CA ALA A 206 31.23 -2.14 9.12
C ALA A 206 32.05 -1.24 8.17
N ALA A 207 31.44 -0.71 7.09
CA ALA A 207 32.13 0.16 6.14
C ALA A 207 32.50 1.54 6.74
N LEU A 208 31.76 2.00 7.76
CA LEU A 208 32.04 3.23 8.52
C LEU A 208 32.94 3.00 9.73
N ASP A 209 33.26 1.74 10.05
CA ASP A 209 33.97 1.33 11.27
C ASP A 209 33.26 1.84 12.55
N LEU A 210 31.93 1.73 12.59
CA LEU A 210 31.09 2.20 13.69
C LEU A 210 30.35 1.05 14.37
N THR A 211 30.34 1.09 15.71
CA THR A 211 29.37 0.29 16.48
C THR A 211 27.98 0.92 16.38
N PRO A 212 26.88 0.16 16.63
CA PRO A 212 25.54 0.74 16.65
C PRO A 212 25.39 1.94 17.61
N ALA A 213 26.01 1.88 18.78
CA ALA A 213 25.98 2.97 19.76
C ALA A 213 26.73 4.21 19.25
N ALA A 214 27.92 4.03 18.66
CA ALA A 214 28.70 5.12 18.08
C ALA A 214 27.98 5.76 16.88
N ALA A 215 27.30 4.96 16.06
CA ALA A 215 26.50 5.46 14.95
C ALA A 215 25.34 6.36 15.44
N ILE A 216 24.60 5.94 16.46
CA ILE A 216 23.52 6.76 17.06
C ILE A 216 24.07 8.06 17.61
N ALA A 217 25.20 8.03 18.34
CA ALA A 217 25.84 9.23 18.85
C ALA A 217 26.25 10.19 17.72
N ARG A 218 26.88 9.67 16.66
CA ARG A 218 27.29 10.46 15.50
C ARG A 218 26.12 11.08 14.73
N LEU A 219 25.00 10.35 14.62
CA LEU A 219 23.77 10.86 14.01
C LEU A 219 23.14 11.98 14.85
N ALA A 220 23.24 11.91 16.18
CA ALA A 220 22.79 12.97 17.09
C ALA A 220 23.66 14.22 16.94
N GLU A 221 24.99 14.07 16.95
CA GLU A 221 25.96 15.16 16.78
C GLU A 221 25.76 15.90 15.45
N THR A 222 25.51 15.17 14.36
CA THR A 222 25.29 15.74 13.03
C THR A 222 23.88 16.28 12.81
N GLY A 223 22.96 16.11 13.77
CA GLY A 223 21.56 16.51 13.68
C GLY A 223 20.72 15.66 12.71
N LEU A 224 21.29 14.58 12.13
CA LEU A 224 20.59 13.70 11.21
C LEU A 224 19.50 12.84 11.87
N SER A 225 19.57 12.63 13.19
CA SER A 225 18.53 11.91 13.96
C SER A 225 17.43 12.80 14.52
N ARG A 226 17.38 14.09 14.15
CA ARG A 226 16.32 15.00 14.60
C ARG A 226 14.96 14.55 14.08
N VAL A 227 14.01 14.30 15.00
CA VAL A 227 12.66 13.82 14.69
C VAL A 227 11.67 14.98 14.52
N TRP A 228 11.66 15.92 15.47
CA TRP A 228 10.58 16.89 15.62
C TRP A 228 10.82 18.18 14.82
N GLY A 229 9.94 18.47 13.87
CA GLY A 229 9.88 19.78 13.21
C GLY A 229 9.19 20.80 14.11
N GLN A 230 9.85 21.94 14.39
CA GLN A 230 9.39 22.92 15.37
C GLN A 230 8.65 24.12 14.78
N ASP A 231 8.80 24.40 13.48
CA ASP A 231 8.17 25.55 12.85
C ASP A 231 6.70 25.26 12.50
N PRO A 232 5.71 25.91 13.14
CA PRO A 232 4.30 25.70 12.85
C PRO A 232 3.89 26.08 11.41
N MET A 233 4.65 26.95 10.76
CA MET A 233 4.38 27.39 9.39
C MET A 233 4.86 26.38 8.35
N ALA A 234 5.91 25.61 8.67
CA ALA A 234 6.47 24.62 7.76
C ALA A 234 5.58 23.38 7.63
N SER A 235 5.63 22.74 6.47
CA SER A 235 4.94 21.47 6.20
C SER A 235 5.40 20.34 7.12
N GLY A 236 6.66 20.37 7.60
CA GLY A 236 7.25 19.38 8.52
C GLY A 236 6.93 19.57 10.01
N PHE A 237 6.03 20.47 10.39
CA PHE A 237 5.68 20.71 11.80
C PHE A 237 5.09 19.46 12.46
N TRP A 238 5.58 19.12 13.65
CA TRP A 238 5.27 17.83 14.29
C TRP A 238 3.78 17.55 14.47
N ALA A 239 2.98 18.54 14.86
CA ALA A 239 1.55 18.34 15.06
C ALA A 239 0.80 18.06 13.74
N LYS A 240 1.19 18.76 12.64
CA LYS A 240 0.67 18.49 11.29
C LYS A 240 1.01 17.06 10.86
N GLN A 241 2.27 16.64 11.07
CA GLN A 241 2.76 15.34 10.66
C GLN A 241 2.09 14.19 11.43
N LEU A 242 1.91 14.33 12.77
CA LEU A 242 1.20 13.36 13.59
C LEU A 242 -0.27 13.22 13.16
N LEU A 243 -0.96 14.35 13.01
CA LEU A 243 -2.36 14.38 12.62
C LEU A 243 -2.54 13.81 11.20
N ALA A 244 -1.74 14.28 10.24
CA ALA A 244 -1.75 13.77 8.88
C ALA A 244 -1.44 12.26 8.84
N GLY A 245 -0.46 11.80 9.62
CA GLY A 245 -0.13 10.39 9.75
C GLY A 245 -1.32 9.54 10.18
N ALA A 246 -2.07 9.99 11.20
CA ALA A 246 -3.28 9.28 11.64
C ALA A 246 -4.30 9.12 10.50
N PHE A 247 -4.58 10.19 9.77
CA PHE A 247 -5.55 10.17 8.69
C PHE A 247 -5.03 9.47 7.42
N ILE A 248 -3.72 9.52 7.16
CA ILE A 248 -3.08 8.72 6.09
C ILE A 248 -3.28 7.23 6.37
N ALA A 249 -3.06 6.76 7.61
CA ALA A 249 -3.32 5.36 7.95
C ALA A 249 -4.80 4.99 7.78
N ILE A 250 -5.74 5.83 8.25
CA ILE A 250 -7.18 5.60 8.06
C ILE A 250 -7.49 5.51 6.56
N ALA A 251 -7.04 6.45 5.74
CA ALA A 251 -7.36 6.53 4.32
C ALA A 251 -6.67 5.44 3.49
N MET A 252 -5.33 5.33 3.59
CA MET A 252 -4.53 4.45 2.74
C MET A 252 -4.42 3.01 3.27
N THR A 253 -4.96 2.71 4.47
CA THR A 253 -5.08 1.35 4.98
C THR A 253 -6.54 1.00 5.25
N GLY A 254 -7.26 1.81 6.01
CA GLY A 254 -8.64 1.52 6.44
C GLY A 254 -9.67 1.66 5.34
N LEU A 255 -9.46 2.57 4.39
CA LEU A 255 -10.35 2.83 3.24
C LEU A 255 -9.74 2.33 1.92
N ASP A 256 -8.70 1.52 1.98
CA ASP A 256 -8.02 0.90 0.84
C ASP A 256 -8.45 -0.57 0.71
N GLN A 257 -8.97 -0.95 -0.46
CA GLN A 257 -9.49 -2.30 -0.70
C GLN A 257 -8.38 -3.35 -0.63
N GLU A 258 -7.16 -3.07 -1.07
CA GLU A 258 -6.05 -4.03 -1.01
C GLU A 258 -5.71 -4.40 0.44
N MET A 259 -5.55 -3.40 1.29
CA MET A 259 -5.22 -3.59 2.69
C MET A 259 -6.37 -4.25 3.46
N MET A 260 -7.60 -3.83 3.20
CA MET A 260 -8.78 -4.39 3.87
C MET A 260 -9.13 -5.78 3.35
N GLN A 261 -8.92 -6.09 2.09
CA GLN A 261 -9.11 -7.44 1.55
C GLN A 261 -8.23 -8.48 2.26
N LYS A 262 -6.98 -8.13 2.57
CA LYS A 262 -6.08 -8.96 3.39
C LYS A 262 -6.61 -9.07 4.83
N ASN A 263 -7.05 -7.97 5.44
CA ASN A 263 -7.60 -7.95 6.79
C ASN A 263 -8.86 -8.81 6.94
N ILE A 264 -9.84 -8.66 6.04
CA ILE A 264 -11.09 -9.44 6.08
C ILE A 264 -10.91 -10.89 5.66
N SER A 265 -9.73 -11.29 5.15
CA SER A 265 -9.36 -12.69 4.96
C SER A 265 -9.08 -13.42 6.29
N VAL A 266 -8.83 -12.70 7.37
CA VAL A 266 -8.67 -13.26 8.72
C VAL A 266 -10.00 -13.79 9.22
N ARG A 267 -9.97 -14.96 9.89
CA ARG A 267 -11.18 -15.71 10.26
C ARG A 267 -12.11 -14.95 11.22
N THR A 268 -11.55 -14.18 12.16
CA THR A 268 -12.31 -13.53 13.24
C THR A 268 -12.01 -12.05 13.34
N LEU A 269 -12.98 -11.25 13.77
CA LEU A 269 -12.78 -9.82 14.04
C LEU A 269 -11.62 -9.58 15.01
N ARG A 270 -11.56 -10.34 16.11
CA ARG A 270 -10.47 -10.22 17.09
C ARG A 270 -9.10 -10.49 16.46
N GLY A 271 -9.00 -11.51 15.60
CA GLY A 271 -7.77 -11.78 14.85
C GLY A 271 -7.41 -10.64 13.89
N ALA A 272 -8.38 -10.04 13.19
CA ALA A 272 -8.14 -8.89 12.33
C ALA A 272 -7.70 -7.65 13.12
N GLN A 273 -8.24 -7.43 14.31
CA GLN A 273 -7.80 -6.36 15.22
C GLN A 273 -6.38 -6.62 15.72
N GLN A 274 -6.04 -7.86 16.10
CA GLN A 274 -4.68 -8.26 16.48
C GLN A 274 -3.70 -8.06 15.32
N ASN A 275 -4.08 -8.44 14.10
CA ASN A 275 -3.32 -8.17 12.89
C ASN A 275 -3.00 -6.67 12.75
N MET A 276 -4.00 -5.81 12.89
CA MET A 276 -3.83 -4.36 12.71
C MET A 276 -2.92 -3.75 13.78
N LEU A 277 -3.06 -4.15 15.04
CA LEU A 277 -2.22 -3.67 16.13
C LEU A 277 -0.78 -4.19 16.00
N ALA A 278 -0.59 -5.46 15.61
CA ALA A 278 0.74 -6.01 15.35
C ALA A 278 1.44 -5.27 14.19
N LEU A 279 0.71 -5.03 13.09
CA LEU A 279 1.21 -4.21 11.98
C LEU A 279 1.66 -2.83 12.46
N ALA A 280 0.83 -2.16 13.27
CA ALA A 280 1.12 -0.83 13.80
C ALA A 280 2.47 -0.80 14.57
N LEU A 281 2.70 -1.78 15.43
CA LEU A 281 3.93 -1.86 16.23
C LEU A 281 5.16 -2.25 15.40
N ILE A 282 5.03 -3.24 14.52
CA ILE A 282 6.12 -3.67 13.64
C ILE A 282 6.56 -2.53 12.75
N MET A 283 5.63 -1.75 12.21
CA MET A 283 5.92 -0.60 11.35
C MET A 283 6.79 0.45 12.04
N GLN A 284 6.61 0.72 13.35
CA GLN A 284 7.46 1.66 14.09
C GLN A 284 8.93 1.20 14.08
N VAL A 285 9.15 -0.08 14.39
CA VAL A 285 10.51 -0.65 14.47
C VAL A 285 11.17 -0.66 13.07
N VAL A 286 10.43 -1.10 12.06
CA VAL A 286 10.99 -1.23 10.71
C VAL A 286 11.28 0.13 10.08
N VAL A 287 10.41 1.13 10.26
CA VAL A 287 10.69 2.47 9.76
C VAL A 287 11.87 3.12 10.50
N LEU A 288 12.01 2.89 11.81
CA LEU A 288 13.19 3.34 12.54
C LEU A 288 14.48 2.74 11.98
N LEU A 289 14.48 1.45 11.60
CA LEU A 289 15.62 0.81 10.93
C LEU A 289 15.91 1.42 9.54
N PHE A 290 14.88 1.78 8.77
CA PHE A 290 15.07 2.50 7.49
C PHE A 290 15.65 3.90 7.71
N LEU A 291 15.24 4.61 8.74
CA LEU A 291 15.79 5.92 9.09
C LEU A 291 17.24 5.80 9.56
N LEU A 292 17.56 4.77 10.35
CA LEU A 292 18.94 4.47 10.72
C LEU A 292 19.78 4.18 9.49
N LEU A 293 19.32 3.34 8.57
CA LEU A 293 19.96 3.09 7.27
C LEU A 293 20.23 4.40 6.53
N GLY A 294 19.22 5.29 6.47
CA GLY A 294 19.35 6.60 5.82
C GLY A 294 20.40 7.49 6.48
N GLY A 295 20.44 7.51 7.81
CA GLY A 295 21.48 8.21 8.57
C GLY A 295 22.89 7.71 8.26
N LEU A 296 23.07 6.38 8.23
CA LEU A 296 24.35 5.75 7.88
C LEU A 296 24.76 6.08 6.44
N LEU A 297 23.82 6.07 5.49
CA LEU A 297 24.07 6.47 4.10
C LEU A 297 24.52 7.93 4.01
N GLN A 298 23.92 8.83 4.79
CA GLN A 298 24.33 10.24 4.84
C GLN A 298 25.74 10.41 5.45
N LEU A 299 26.04 9.72 6.56
CA LEU A 299 27.39 9.72 7.14
C LEU A 299 28.43 9.20 6.14
N PHE A 300 28.11 8.11 5.43
CA PHE A 300 28.96 7.56 4.39
C PHE A 300 29.20 8.55 3.24
N ALA A 301 28.11 9.22 2.79
CA ALA A 301 28.20 10.22 1.74
C ALA A 301 29.04 11.43 2.12
N LEU A 302 28.92 11.90 3.38
CA LEU A 302 29.75 12.99 3.91
C LEU A 302 31.22 12.59 3.97
N GLN A 303 31.53 11.38 4.42
CA GLN A 303 32.92 10.86 4.54
C GLN A 303 33.60 10.72 3.18
N HIS A 304 32.83 10.37 2.12
CA HIS A 304 33.38 10.11 0.77
C HIS A 304 33.10 11.23 -0.24
N GLY A 305 32.52 12.36 0.19
CA GLY A 305 32.27 13.51 -0.68
C GLY A 305 31.26 13.24 -1.81
N LEU A 306 30.23 12.40 -1.56
CA LEU A 306 29.28 12.01 -2.59
C LEU A 306 28.29 13.13 -2.90
N ALA A 307 28.05 13.39 -4.18
CA ALA A 307 27.05 14.37 -4.64
C ALA A 307 25.62 13.80 -4.69
N ALA A 308 25.47 12.47 -4.72
CA ALA A 308 24.15 11.81 -4.79
C ALA A 308 23.29 12.14 -3.55
N ARG A 309 22.01 12.43 -3.77
CA ARG A 309 21.05 12.81 -2.72
C ARG A 309 19.68 12.17 -2.99
N GLY A 310 18.83 12.15 -1.97
CA GLY A 310 17.46 11.64 -2.08
C GLY A 310 17.45 10.17 -2.53
N ASP A 311 16.55 9.81 -3.43
CA ASP A 311 16.36 8.44 -3.91
C ASP A 311 17.58 7.87 -4.69
N ALA A 312 18.49 8.74 -5.16
CA ALA A 312 19.71 8.32 -5.84
C ALA A 312 20.85 7.89 -4.88
N LEU A 313 20.79 8.27 -3.60
CA LEU A 313 21.89 8.06 -2.66
C LEU A 313 22.17 6.58 -2.39
N PHE A 314 21.12 5.82 -2.02
CA PHE A 314 21.31 4.42 -1.65
C PHE A 314 21.83 3.56 -2.81
N PRO A 315 21.22 3.61 -4.02
CA PRO A 315 21.79 2.93 -5.18
C PRO A 315 23.25 3.33 -5.46
N ALA A 316 23.59 4.63 -5.41
CA ALA A 316 24.93 5.12 -5.70
C ALA A 316 25.98 4.57 -4.72
N VAL A 317 25.67 4.52 -3.41
CA VAL A 317 26.55 3.95 -2.40
C VAL A 317 26.75 2.44 -2.64
N VAL A 318 25.67 1.72 -2.90
CA VAL A 318 25.71 0.27 -3.11
C VAL A 318 26.52 -0.09 -4.36
N THR A 319 26.28 0.59 -5.48
CA THR A 319 26.95 0.26 -6.75
C THR A 319 28.39 0.74 -6.82
N GLY A 320 28.69 1.90 -6.22
CA GLY A 320 30.01 2.53 -6.35
C GLY A 320 31.03 2.14 -5.29
N TYR A 321 30.57 1.73 -4.10
CA TYR A 321 31.45 1.65 -2.92
C TYR A 321 31.39 0.34 -2.15
N LEU A 322 30.27 -0.39 -2.21
CA LEU A 322 30.08 -1.61 -1.42
C LEU A 322 30.43 -2.87 -2.21
N PRO A 323 30.82 -3.98 -1.52
CA PRO A 323 31.16 -5.24 -2.17
C PRO A 323 30.01 -5.82 -3.01
N ALA A 324 30.33 -6.65 -4.01
CA ALA A 324 29.37 -7.31 -4.89
C ALA A 324 28.26 -8.08 -4.16
N ALA A 325 28.57 -8.70 -3.02
CA ALA A 325 27.58 -9.39 -2.19
C ALA A 325 26.48 -8.42 -1.67
N VAL A 326 26.84 -7.18 -1.34
CA VAL A 326 25.86 -6.16 -0.88
C VAL A 326 24.98 -5.69 -2.02
N GLN A 327 25.54 -5.57 -3.23
CA GLN A 327 24.75 -5.25 -4.43
C GLN A 327 23.66 -6.31 -4.68
N LEU A 328 24.02 -7.60 -4.56
CA LEU A 328 23.06 -8.69 -4.67
C LEU A 328 21.97 -8.61 -3.61
N VAL A 329 22.35 -8.45 -2.33
CA VAL A 329 21.42 -8.32 -1.21
C VAL A 329 20.46 -7.14 -1.42
N PHE A 330 21.00 -5.99 -1.84
CA PHE A 330 20.21 -4.80 -2.13
C PHE A 330 19.19 -5.05 -3.25
N VAL A 331 19.61 -5.63 -4.38
CA VAL A 331 18.72 -5.91 -5.51
C VAL A 331 17.60 -6.90 -5.11
N LEU A 332 17.94 -7.98 -4.41
CA LEU A 332 16.95 -8.96 -3.96
C LEU A 332 15.98 -8.37 -2.93
N ALA A 333 16.48 -7.54 -2.00
CA ALA A 333 15.64 -6.85 -1.03
C ALA A 333 14.70 -5.81 -1.69
N LEU A 334 15.21 -5.07 -2.68
CA LEU A 334 14.43 -4.10 -3.44
C LEU A 334 13.30 -4.77 -4.23
N ILE A 335 13.59 -5.91 -4.89
CA ILE A 335 12.58 -6.72 -5.57
C ILE A 335 11.57 -7.26 -4.57
N SER A 336 12.03 -7.78 -3.42
CA SER A 336 11.17 -8.26 -2.34
C SER A 336 10.25 -7.17 -1.78
N ALA A 337 10.70 -5.92 -1.76
CA ALA A 337 9.88 -4.78 -1.34
C ALA A 337 8.90 -4.32 -2.43
N LEU A 338 9.19 -4.57 -3.72
CA LEU A 338 8.35 -4.15 -4.83
C LEU A 338 7.08 -4.99 -4.95
N PHE A 339 7.24 -6.31 -5.02
CA PHE A 339 6.16 -7.20 -5.42
C PHE A 339 4.92 -7.12 -4.54
N PRO A 340 4.99 -7.13 -3.17
CA PRO A 340 3.81 -7.05 -2.31
C PRO A 340 2.93 -5.82 -2.55
N SER A 341 3.51 -4.74 -3.05
CA SER A 341 2.78 -3.50 -3.33
C SER A 341 2.21 -3.44 -4.76
N ALA A 342 2.75 -4.21 -5.69
CA ALA A 342 2.31 -4.22 -7.08
C ALA A 342 1.30 -5.35 -7.37
N ASP A 343 1.54 -6.55 -6.87
CA ASP A 343 0.67 -7.72 -7.06
C ASP A 343 -0.65 -7.57 -6.29
N GLY A 344 -0.56 -7.11 -5.03
CA GLY A 344 -1.72 -6.78 -4.23
C GLY A 344 -2.58 -5.68 -4.87
N ALA A 345 -1.94 -4.62 -5.41
CA ALA A 345 -2.65 -3.57 -6.11
C ALA A 345 -3.39 -4.09 -7.35
N LEU A 346 -2.73 -4.85 -8.23
CA LEU A 346 -3.37 -5.44 -9.41
C LEU A 346 -4.57 -6.31 -9.04
N THR A 347 -4.44 -7.12 -7.98
CA THR A 347 -5.51 -8.00 -7.51
C THR A 347 -6.67 -7.21 -6.92
N ALA A 348 -6.41 -6.19 -6.09
CA ALA A 348 -7.44 -5.36 -5.49
C ALA A 348 -8.16 -4.47 -6.51
N LEU A 349 -7.43 -3.90 -7.48
CA LEU A 349 -8.01 -3.16 -8.60
C LEU A 349 -8.93 -4.05 -9.45
N THR A 350 -8.49 -5.28 -9.73
CA THR A 350 -9.31 -6.28 -10.43
C THR A 350 -10.56 -6.61 -9.62
N ALA A 351 -10.40 -6.86 -8.31
CA ALA A 351 -11.51 -7.22 -7.43
C ALA A 351 -12.54 -6.08 -7.35
N SER A 352 -12.10 -4.85 -7.05
CA SER A 352 -12.99 -3.69 -6.95
C SER A 352 -13.71 -3.40 -8.27
N THR A 353 -13.01 -3.46 -9.40
CA THR A 353 -13.65 -3.30 -10.72
C THR A 353 -14.71 -4.38 -10.96
N CYS A 354 -14.40 -5.65 -10.69
CA CYS A 354 -15.32 -6.75 -10.90
C CYS A 354 -16.54 -6.70 -9.97
N ILE A 355 -16.32 -6.32 -8.69
CA ILE A 355 -17.38 -6.32 -7.66
C ILE A 355 -18.17 -5.02 -7.72
N ASP A 356 -17.49 -3.87 -7.68
CA ASP A 356 -18.12 -2.58 -7.41
C ASP A 356 -18.60 -1.84 -8.67
N LEU A 357 -17.92 -2.06 -9.81
CA LEU A 357 -18.28 -1.40 -11.08
C LEU A 357 -19.07 -2.31 -12.02
N LEU A 358 -18.64 -3.58 -12.17
CA LEU A 358 -19.24 -4.52 -13.12
C LEU A 358 -20.32 -5.40 -12.51
N ASP A 359 -20.43 -5.46 -11.18
CA ASP A 359 -21.38 -6.30 -10.43
C ASP A 359 -21.31 -7.79 -10.87
N LEU A 360 -20.06 -8.26 -11.08
CA LEU A 360 -19.78 -9.54 -11.72
C LEU A 360 -20.28 -10.74 -10.90
N GLN A 361 -20.43 -10.58 -9.59
CA GLN A 361 -20.90 -11.65 -8.68
C GLN A 361 -22.36 -12.04 -8.99
N GLN A 362 -23.16 -11.13 -9.56
CA GLN A 362 -24.56 -11.35 -9.90
C GLN A 362 -24.79 -11.69 -11.38
N ARG A 363 -23.73 -11.68 -12.22
CA ARG A 363 -23.84 -11.84 -13.67
C ARG A 363 -23.16 -13.09 -14.20
N GLY A 364 -23.81 -13.74 -15.15
CA GLY A 364 -23.22 -14.77 -15.99
C GLY A 364 -22.85 -16.09 -15.31
N ASP A 365 -22.33 -17.00 -16.10
CA ASP A 365 -21.79 -18.28 -15.65
C ASP A 365 -20.33 -18.13 -15.12
N ALA A 366 -19.84 -19.15 -14.42
CA ALA A 366 -18.50 -19.14 -13.83
C ALA A 366 -17.38 -18.93 -14.87
N ARG A 367 -17.57 -19.51 -16.07
CA ARG A 367 -16.58 -19.40 -17.17
C ARG A 367 -16.51 -17.97 -17.71
N SER A 368 -17.66 -17.29 -17.87
CA SER A 368 -17.75 -15.89 -18.29
C SER A 368 -17.14 -14.97 -17.24
N ARG A 369 -17.46 -15.16 -15.94
CA ARG A 369 -16.86 -14.39 -14.84
C ARG A 369 -15.34 -14.49 -14.82
N LYS A 370 -14.79 -15.70 -14.95
CA LYS A 370 -13.34 -15.93 -15.00
C LYS A 370 -12.69 -15.22 -16.20
N ARG A 371 -13.33 -15.22 -17.37
CA ARG A 371 -12.84 -14.55 -18.58
C ARG A 371 -12.80 -13.02 -18.38
N ILE A 372 -13.89 -12.43 -17.88
CA ILE A 372 -13.96 -10.99 -17.61
C ILE A 372 -12.92 -10.58 -16.56
N ARG A 373 -12.81 -11.32 -15.46
CA ARG A 373 -11.81 -11.06 -14.42
C ARG A 373 -10.39 -11.05 -14.98
N ARG A 374 -10.03 -12.04 -15.82
CA ARG A 374 -8.71 -12.08 -16.47
C ARG A 374 -8.50 -10.89 -17.42
N ALA A 375 -9.52 -10.52 -18.18
CA ALA A 375 -9.43 -9.37 -19.09
C ALA A 375 -9.22 -8.06 -18.32
N VAL A 376 -9.92 -7.85 -17.20
CA VAL A 376 -9.74 -6.69 -16.31
C VAL A 376 -8.33 -6.68 -15.71
N HIS A 377 -7.84 -7.84 -15.25
CA HIS A 377 -6.50 -7.97 -14.66
C HIS A 377 -5.40 -7.63 -15.67
N LEU A 378 -5.49 -8.15 -16.89
CA LEU A 378 -4.56 -7.83 -17.98
C LEU A 378 -4.68 -6.37 -18.43
N GLY A 379 -5.89 -5.79 -18.41
CA GLY A 379 -6.12 -4.38 -18.70
C GLY A 379 -5.40 -3.46 -17.70
N PHE A 380 -5.43 -3.77 -16.40
CA PHE A 380 -4.67 -3.02 -15.39
C PHE A 380 -3.17 -3.20 -15.55
N ALA A 381 -2.69 -4.38 -15.91
CA ALA A 381 -1.26 -4.58 -16.19
C ALA A 381 -0.78 -3.76 -17.39
N ALA A 382 -1.59 -3.70 -18.46
CA ALA A 382 -1.30 -2.85 -19.62
C ALA A 382 -1.32 -1.35 -19.23
N LEU A 383 -2.27 -0.93 -18.39
CA LEU A 383 -2.33 0.43 -17.86
C LEU A 383 -1.12 0.75 -16.99
N PHE A 384 -0.68 -0.19 -16.13
CA PHE A 384 0.54 -0.03 -15.33
C PHE A 384 1.77 0.15 -16.23
N MET A 385 1.88 -0.66 -17.29
CA MET A 385 2.97 -0.51 -18.27
C MET A 385 2.98 0.87 -18.89
N ALA A 386 1.84 1.36 -19.37
CA ALA A 386 1.72 2.69 -19.96
C ALA A 386 2.10 3.80 -18.97
N LEU A 387 1.59 3.74 -17.75
CA LEU A 387 1.86 4.75 -16.71
C LEU A 387 3.32 4.72 -16.23
N VAL A 388 3.95 3.55 -16.10
CA VAL A 388 5.39 3.45 -15.77
C VAL A 388 6.23 4.14 -16.83
N LEU A 389 5.87 4.03 -18.12
CA LEU A 389 6.56 4.75 -19.19
C LEU A 389 6.31 6.27 -19.11
N VAL A 390 5.11 6.69 -18.72
CA VAL A 390 4.78 8.12 -18.51
C VAL A 390 5.56 8.68 -17.31
N PHE A 391 5.65 7.95 -16.21
CA PHE A 391 6.41 8.40 -15.02
C PHE A 391 7.90 8.64 -15.31
N ARG A 392 8.45 8.04 -16.35
CA ARG A 392 9.84 8.29 -16.79
C ARG A 392 10.10 9.75 -17.16
N TRP A 393 9.06 10.49 -17.55
CA TRP A 393 9.17 11.92 -17.91
C TRP A 393 8.99 12.84 -16.69
N ILE A 394 8.61 12.29 -15.52
CA ILE A 394 8.44 13.04 -14.28
C ILE A 394 9.75 12.93 -13.50
N ASP A 395 10.51 14.02 -13.48
CA ASP A 395 11.77 14.11 -12.69
C ASP A 395 11.44 14.61 -11.28
N ASP A 396 11.06 13.73 -10.37
CA ASP A 396 10.84 14.05 -8.96
C ASP A 396 11.98 13.49 -8.09
N ARG A 397 12.49 14.33 -7.20
CA ARG A 397 13.58 13.98 -6.27
C ARG A 397 13.13 13.06 -5.12
N SER A 398 11.83 12.97 -4.87
CA SER A 398 11.24 12.15 -3.81
C SER A 398 9.93 11.51 -4.26
N MET A 399 10.01 10.27 -4.67
CA MET A 399 8.81 9.50 -5.08
C MET A 399 7.81 9.33 -3.94
N ILE A 400 8.27 9.24 -2.68
CA ILE A 400 7.35 9.12 -1.54
C ILE A 400 6.54 10.42 -1.35
N GLY A 401 7.15 11.59 -1.54
CA GLY A 401 6.46 12.88 -1.48
C GLY A 401 5.38 12.98 -2.56
N LEU A 402 5.70 12.60 -3.80
CA LEU A 402 4.76 12.57 -4.91
C LEU A 402 3.57 11.64 -4.63
N ILE A 403 3.83 10.42 -4.15
CA ILE A 403 2.78 9.44 -3.82
C ILE A 403 1.86 9.97 -2.73
N LEU A 404 2.39 10.56 -1.67
CA LEU A 404 1.59 11.12 -0.57
C LEU A 404 0.78 12.34 -1.03
N LYS A 405 1.31 13.15 -1.93
CA LYS A 405 0.57 14.27 -2.54
C LYS A 405 -0.60 13.76 -3.41
N ILE A 406 -0.36 12.78 -4.28
CA ILE A 406 -1.41 12.11 -5.08
C ILE A 406 -2.49 11.53 -4.14
N ALA A 407 -2.07 10.87 -3.05
CA ALA A 407 -3.00 10.31 -2.07
C ALA A 407 -3.85 11.40 -1.41
N GLY A 408 -3.29 12.56 -1.09
CA GLY A 408 -4.02 13.71 -0.53
C GLY A 408 -5.20 14.14 -1.41
N TYR A 409 -5.02 14.16 -2.73
CA TYR A 409 -6.09 14.50 -3.67
C TYR A 409 -7.10 13.36 -3.89
N THR A 410 -6.67 12.14 -3.90
CA THR A 410 -7.50 11.00 -4.35
C THR A 410 -8.17 10.25 -3.20
N TYR A 411 -7.57 10.14 -2.01
CA TYR A 411 -8.20 9.54 -0.84
C TYR A 411 -9.03 10.52 -0.01
N GLY A 412 -8.88 11.83 -0.21
CA GLY A 412 -9.67 12.84 0.51
C GLY A 412 -11.18 12.64 0.37
N PRO A 413 -11.73 12.49 -0.85
CA PRO A 413 -13.15 12.22 -1.04
C PRO A 413 -13.62 10.93 -0.35
N LEU A 414 -12.83 9.85 -0.36
CA LEU A 414 -13.13 8.63 0.38
C LEU A 414 -13.20 8.88 1.88
N LEU A 415 -12.21 9.60 2.43
CA LEU A 415 -12.18 9.97 3.84
C LEU A 415 -13.45 10.75 4.23
N GLY A 416 -13.83 11.77 3.44
CA GLY A 416 -15.03 12.57 3.68
C GLY A 416 -16.34 11.77 3.60
N LEU A 417 -16.46 10.89 2.60
CA LEU A 417 -17.62 10.00 2.43
C LEU A 417 -17.79 9.04 3.62
N PHE A 418 -16.70 8.36 4.00
CA PHE A 418 -16.73 7.43 5.14
C PHE A 418 -16.96 8.16 6.46
N ALA A 419 -16.27 9.30 6.68
CA ALA A 419 -16.49 10.12 7.87
C ALA A 419 -17.95 10.60 7.97
N PHE A 420 -18.53 11.11 6.88
CA PHE A 420 -19.93 11.52 6.86
C PHE A 420 -20.88 10.34 7.17
N GLY A 421 -20.63 9.17 6.55
CA GLY A 421 -21.43 7.98 6.77
C GLY A 421 -21.38 7.46 8.20
N LEU A 422 -20.20 7.53 8.86
CA LEU A 422 -19.97 7.06 10.23
C LEU A 422 -20.45 8.05 11.30
N LEU A 423 -20.21 9.35 11.09
CA LEU A 423 -20.40 10.38 12.12
C LEU A 423 -21.79 11.03 12.05
N THR A 424 -22.58 10.80 10.99
CA THR A 424 -23.90 11.41 10.81
C THR A 424 -24.97 10.37 10.49
N ARG A 425 -26.23 10.71 10.81
CA ARG A 425 -27.41 9.96 10.37
C ARG A 425 -28.19 10.68 9.27
N ARG A 426 -27.67 11.78 8.74
CA ARG A 426 -28.31 12.60 7.73
C ARG A 426 -28.48 11.84 6.41
N ALA A 427 -29.57 12.08 5.71
CA ALA A 427 -29.85 11.51 4.38
C ALA A 427 -29.16 12.35 3.31
N ALA A 428 -28.13 11.81 2.67
CA ALA A 428 -27.49 12.40 1.51
C ALA A 428 -28.02 11.77 0.22
N SER A 429 -28.17 12.59 -0.83
CA SER A 429 -28.60 12.11 -2.14
C SER A 429 -27.48 11.31 -2.81
N ASP A 430 -27.76 10.03 -3.14
CA ASP A 430 -26.83 9.18 -3.89
C ASP A 430 -26.41 9.78 -5.24
N ALA A 431 -27.31 10.57 -5.88
CA ALA A 431 -27.04 11.26 -7.14
C ALA A 431 -26.06 12.44 -7.00
N ALA A 432 -25.99 13.07 -5.82
CA ALA A 432 -25.11 14.21 -5.56
C ALA A 432 -23.67 13.76 -5.21
N VAL A 433 -23.50 12.57 -4.63
CA VAL A 433 -22.20 12.07 -4.15
C VAL A 433 -21.10 12.10 -5.21
N PRO A 434 -21.31 11.63 -6.47
CA PRO A 434 -20.25 11.68 -7.48
C PRO A 434 -19.74 13.10 -7.76
N TRP A 435 -20.67 14.07 -7.84
CA TRP A 435 -20.33 15.47 -8.11
C TRP A 435 -19.59 16.13 -6.96
N ILE A 436 -20.03 15.86 -5.74
CA ILE A 436 -19.36 16.35 -4.52
C ILE A 436 -17.93 15.77 -4.43
N ALA A 437 -17.80 14.46 -4.67
CA ALA A 437 -16.51 13.80 -4.62
C ALA A 437 -15.53 14.29 -5.70
N LEU A 438 -16.02 14.75 -6.86
CA LEU A 438 -15.20 15.38 -7.91
C LEU A 438 -14.89 16.85 -7.58
N ALA A 439 -15.85 17.60 -7.03
CA ALA A 439 -15.67 19.00 -6.70
C ALA A 439 -14.64 19.20 -5.57
N ALA A 440 -14.63 18.33 -4.56
CA ALA A 440 -13.76 18.49 -3.39
C ALA A 440 -12.26 18.52 -3.72
N PRO A 441 -11.67 17.59 -4.50
CA PRO A 441 -10.27 17.68 -4.86
C PRO A 441 -9.95 18.86 -5.79
N LEU A 442 -10.91 19.33 -6.60
CA LEU A 442 -10.72 20.54 -7.42
C LEU A 442 -10.64 21.78 -6.53
N LEU A 443 -11.56 21.94 -5.57
CA LEU A 443 -11.52 23.03 -4.58
C LEU A 443 -10.25 22.96 -3.73
N CYS A 444 -9.88 21.75 -3.29
CA CYS A 444 -8.65 21.52 -2.53
C CYS A 444 -7.41 21.92 -3.36
N GLY A 445 -7.40 21.59 -4.66
CA GLY A 445 -6.33 21.99 -5.58
C GLY A 445 -6.24 23.50 -5.79
N LEU A 446 -7.38 24.21 -5.87
CA LEU A 446 -7.40 25.66 -5.91
C LEU A 446 -6.81 26.28 -4.65
N VAL A 447 -7.09 25.71 -3.48
CA VAL A 447 -6.50 26.17 -2.20
C VAL A 447 -4.99 25.89 -2.17
N ASP A 448 -4.56 24.67 -2.53
CA ASP A 448 -3.13 24.30 -2.57
C ASP A 448 -2.34 25.17 -3.55
N PHE A 449 -2.88 25.42 -4.73
CA PHE A 449 -2.24 26.26 -5.73
C PHE A 449 -2.07 27.72 -5.28
N ASN A 450 -3.07 28.25 -4.57
CA ASN A 450 -3.09 29.63 -4.09
C ASN A 450 -2.63 29.76 -2.62
N GLN A 451 -2.04 28.72 -2.02
CA GLN A 451 -1.74 28.69 -0.58
C GLN A 451 -0.90 29.88 -0.10
N ARG A 452 0.07 30.35 -0.92
CA ARG A 452 0.90 31.51 -0.57
C ARG A 452 0.11 32.81 -0.51
N ALA A 453 -0.84 33.00 -1.43
CA ALA A 453 -1.72 34.17 -1.45
C ALA A 453 -2.75 34.12 -0.30
N LEU A 454 -3.26 32.92 0.05
CA LEU A 454 -4.27 32.73 1.07
C LEU A 454 -3.70 32.73 2.48
N PHE A 455 -2.55 32.12 2.70
CA PHE A 455 -2.00 31.80 4.02
C PHE A 455 -0.59 32.36 4.26
N GLY A 456 -0.04 33.12 3.32
CA GLY A 456 1.28 33.73 3.44
C GLY A 456 2.41 32.70 3.57
N ARG A 457 3.04 32.62 4.75
CA ARG A 457 4.17 31.70 5.01
C ARG A 457 3.75 30.27 5.36
N TYR A 458 2.46 30.02 5.60
CA TYR A 458 1.99 28.69 5.95
C TYR A 458 2.07 27.76 4.74
N GLU A 459 2.76 26.63 4.91
CA GLU A 459 2.88 25.58 3.89
C GLU A 459 1.90 24.46 4.19
N ILE A 460 0.99 24.19 3.25
CA ILE A 460 0.13 23.01 3.29
C ILE A 460 1.00 21.79 2.96
N GLY A 461 1.05 20.84 3.88
CA GLY A 461 1.75 19.58 3.71
C GLY A 461 0.80 18.40 3.52
N LEU A 462 1.01 17.35 4.30
CA LEU A 462 0.21 16.12 4.23
C LEU A 462 -1.22 16.29 4.77
N GLU A 463 -1.51 17.36 5.50
CA GLU A 463 -2.86 17.78 5.91
C GLU A 463 -3.78 18.12 4.73
N LEU A 464 -3.25 18.19 3.50
CA LEU A 464 -4.04 18.29 2.28
C LEU A 464 -5.12 17.20 2.19
N LEU A 465 -4.81 15.99 2.66
CA LEU A 465 -5.75 14.88 2.75
C LEU A 465 -6.95 15.21 3.66
N LEU A 466 -6.67 15.81 4.83
CA LEU A 466 -7.71 16.20 5.78
C LEU A 466 -8.56 17.33 5.22
N LEU A 467 -7.92 18.33 4.61
CA LEU A 467 -8.62 19.46 3.98
C LEU A 467 -9.61 18.95 2.91
N ASN A 468 -9.15 18.09 2.02
CA ASN A 468 -9.99 17.51 0.97
C ASN A 468 -11.12 16.65 1.54
N GLY A 469 -10.83 15.84 2.58
CA GLY A 469 -11.86 15.09 3.32
C GLY A 469 -12.90 15.99 4.01
N ALA A 470 -12.45 17.08 4.64
CA ALA A 470 -13.30 18.06 5.29
C ALA A 470 -14.20 18.81 4.29
N ILE A 471 -13.66 19.21 3.14
CA ILE A 471 -14.44 19.80 2.03
C ILE A 471 -15.52 18.83 1.57
N THR A 472 -15.16 17.55 1.34
CA THR A 472 -16.14 16.52 0.95
C THR A 472 -17.23 16.36 2.00
N PHE A 473 -16.84 16.27 3.28
CA PHE A 473 -17.80 16.17 4.40
C PHE A 473 -18.74 17.38 4.46
N ALA A 474 -18.20 18.59 4.34
CA ALA A 474 -18.98 19.83 4.38
C ALA A 474 -19.97 19.94 3.22
N LEU A 475 -19.55 19.61 2.00
CA LEU A 475 -20.43 19.61 0.83
C LEU A 475 -21.54 18.57 0.98
N LEU A 476 -21.24 17.37 1.51
CA LEU A 476 -22.26 16.37 1.83
C LEU A 476 -23.23 16.86 2.90
N TRP A 477 -22.74 17.54 3.94
CA TRP A 477 -23.56 18.10 4.99
C TRP A 477 -24.55 19.14 4.43
N LEU A 478 -24.08 20.05 3.57
CA LEU A 478 -24.92 21.07 2.93
C LEU A 478 -25.94 20.46 1.98
N ALA A 479 -25.58 19.41 1.24
CA ALA A 479 -26.47 18.73 0.30
C ALA A 479 -27.39 17.69 0.95
N SER A 480 -27.28 17.44 2.26
CA SER A 480 -28.04 16.42 2.99
C SER A 480 -29.21 17.01 3.75
N ARG A 481 -30.22 16.17 4.05
CA ARG A 481 -31.38 16.51 4.89
C ARG A 481 -31.30 15.78 6.23
N PRO A 482 -31.91 16.32 7.31
CA PRO A 482 -32.13 15.56 8.53
C PRO A 482 -32.81 14.22 8.21
N GLY A 483 -32.33 13.14 8.80
CA GLY A 483 -32.87 11.80 8.54
C GLY A 483 -32.27 10.81 9.54
N ASP A 484 -32.74 9.58 9.53
CA ASP A 484 -32.23 8.48 10.37
C ASP A 484 -31.66 7.36 9.49
N GLN A 485 -30.70 7.72 8.66
CA GLN A 485 -29.99 6.73 7.82
C GLN A 485 -28.67 6.30 8.50
N GLY A 486 -28.53 5.00 8.74
CA GLY A 486 -27.30 4.38 9.25
C GLY A 486 -26.78 3.30 8.30
N PHE A 487 -25.66 2.67 8.66
CA PHE A 487 -25.21 1.46 7.98
C PHE A 487 -26.13 0.28 8.35
N ALA A 488 -27.05 -0.07 7.46
CA ALA A 488 -27.94 -1.22 7.62
C ALA A 488 -27.29 -2.52 7.11
N PRO A 489 -27.55 -3.69 7.73
CA PRO A 489 -27.10 -4.97 7.19
C PRO A 489 -27.67 -5.19 5.78
N ASN A 490 -26.84 -5.71 4.86
CA ASN A 490 -27.29 -6.01 3.49
C ASN A 490 -28.34 -7.14 3.50
N PRO A 491 -29.58 -6.93 2.99
CA PRO A 491 -30.60 -7.96 2.95
C PRO A 491 -30.19 -9.23 2.18
N GLY A 492 -29.29 -9.11 1.20
CA GLY A 492 -28.73 -10.23 0.44
C GLY A 492 -27.80 -11.14 1.25
N SER A 493 -27.06 -10.58 2.23
CA SER A 493 -26.16 -11.37 3.09
C SER A 493 -26.93 -12.20 4.12
N MET A 494 -28.14 -11.82 4.46
CA MET A 494 -29.01 -12.63 5.37
C MET A 494 -29.57 -13.87 4.66
N ARG A 495 -29.82 -13.81 3.35
CA ARG A 495 -30.31 -14.99 2.59
C ARG A 495 -29.21 -16.06 2.42
N THR A 496 -27.97 -15.66 2.14
CA THR A 496 -26.84 -16.62 2.00
C THR A 496 -26.48 -17.27 3.34
N SER A 497 -26.56 -16.53 4.46
CA SER A 497 -26.30 -17.11 5.80
C SER A 497 -27.44 -18.02 6.29
N ALA A 498 -28.68 -17.80 5.84
CA ALA A 498 -29.82 -18.65 6.14
C ALA A 498 -29.76 -19.96 5.32
N VAL A 499 -29.38 -19.91 4.05
CA VAL A 499 -29.19 -21.10 3.20
C VAL A 499 -28.04 -21.96 3.72
N ALA A 500 -26.89 -21.35 4.07
CA ALA A 500 -25.74 -22.09 4.63
C ALA A 500 -26.04 -22.73 6.00
N ARG A 501 -26.92 -22.14 6.83
CA ARG A 501 -27.37 -22.75 8.09
C ARG A 501 -28.35 -23.90 7.86
N ASN A 502 -29.21 -23.82 6.85
CA ASN A 502 -30.12 -24.90 6.51
C ASN A 502 -29.39 -26.11 5.89
N GLU A 503 -28.38 -25.91 5.04
CA GLU A 503 -27.59 -26.98 4.49
C GLU A 503 -26.72 -27.68 5.56
N GLY A 504 -26.19 -26.96 6.53
CA GLY A 504 -25.47 -27.51 7.69
C GLY A 504 -26.39 -28.32 8.62
N SER A 505 -27.65 -27.97 8.77
CA SER A 505 -28.66 -28.66 9.58
C SER A 505 -29.15 -29.95 8.92
N VAL A 506 -29.26 -29.99 7.59
CA VAL A 506 -29.68 -31.20 6.86
C VAL A 506 -28.55 -32.25 6.81
N ALA A 507 -27.28 -31.83 6.74
CA ALA A 507 -26.13 -32.73 6.73
C ALA A 507 -25.93 -33.44 8.09
N THR A 508 -26.35 -32.83 9.21
CA THR A 508 -26.19 -33.42 10.56
C THR A 508 -27.29 -34.43 10.91
N GLN A 509 -28.45 -34.37 10.23
CA GLN A 509 -29.54 -35.33 10.46
C GLN A 509 -29.43 -36.65 9.69
N THR A 510 -28.59 -36.75 8.69
CA THR A 510 -28.44 -37.95 7.83
C THR A 510 -27.39 -38.94 8.34
N GLN A 511 -26.64 -38.64 9.43
CA GLN A 511 -25.60 -39.55 9.95
C GLN A 511 -26.04 -40.40 11.18
N THR A 512 -27.29 -40.34 11.63
CA THR A 512 -27.75 -41.06 12.82
C THR A 512 -28.78 -42.14 12.53
N LYS A 513 -28.75 -42.83 11.38
CA LYS A 513 -29.55 -44.07 11.20
C LYS A 513 -28.78 -45.11 10.37
N LYS A 514 -28.03 -45.99 11.03
CA LYS A 514 -27.81 -47.38 10.60
C LYS A 514 -28.20 -48.30 11.76
N PRO A 515 -29.21 -49.15 11.62
CA PRO A 515 -29.40 -50.28 12.53
C PRO A 515 -28.65 -51.50 11.99
N ARG A 516 -28.08 -52.23 12.91
CA ARG A 516 -27.69 -53.65 12.99
C ARG A 516 -27.39 -54.41 11.69
#